data_18499c6a02839e17bed381a492c464d6
#
_entry.id   18499c6a02839e17bed381a492c464d6
#
_cell.length_a   1.000
_cell.length_b   1.000
_cell.length_c   1.000
_cell.angle_alpha   90.00
_cell.angle_beta   90.00
_cell.angle_gamma   90.00
#
_symmetry.space_group_name_H-M   'P 1'
#
loop_
_entity.id
_entity.type
_entity.pdbx_description
1 polymer ?
#
loop_
_entity_poly.entity_id
_entity_poly.type
_entity_poly.pdbx_seq_one_letter_code
_entity_poly.pdbx_strand_id
1 'polypeptide(L)'
;MKKKYYKIVKVVQKIPIFKGLDQDEIVAILKICTSVPMSEGQTIYVKGEQSDDMLILLKGELTVIGDSGEKLAVIQSGGSVGEMGLFTGRTRSARITSHEDSVGIVIKKTDLIEVLRRHTPMYMKLLRNLVTLLSNRLVETGALVESLKGATDVDDDDDDDEEWVWVAKEDDEEDDEDDDDEDD
;
A
#
# COMPACT_ATOMS: atom_id res chain seq x y z
N MET A 1 -20.22 -12.01 23.31
CA MET A 1 -19.96 -11.06 22.21
C MET A 1 -21.25 -10.87 21.41
N LYS A 2 -21.71 -9.61 21.15
CA LYS A 2 -23.01 -9.37 20.51
C LYS A 2 -22.96 -9.81 19.04
N LYS A 3 -23.99 -10.50 18.51
CA LYS A 3 -24.13 -11.01 17.12
C LYS A 3 -23.72 -10.00 16.03
N LYS A 4 -23.83 -8.69 16.31
CA LYS A 4 -23.47 -7.60 15.39
C LYS A 4 -21.98 -7.57 15.04
N TYR A 5 -21.09 -7.84 16.00
CA TYR A 5 -19.63 -7.84 15.74
C TYR A 5 -19.17 -9.04 14.91
N TYR A 6 -19.82 -10.20 15.06
CA TYR A 6 -19.43 -11.41 14.33
C TYR A 6 -19.53 -11.27 12.80
N LYS A 7 -20.58 -10.59 12.32
CA LYS A 7 -20.73 -10.32 10.86
C LYS A 7 -19.65 -9.38 10.35
N ILE A 8 -19.37 -8.30 11.08
CA ILE A 8 -18.33 -7.31 10.70
C ILE A 8 -16.96 -7.96 10.73
N VAL A 9 -16.62 -8.75 11.73
CA VAL A 9 -15.34 -9.47 11.81
C VAL A 9 -15.11 -10.33 10.57
N LYS A 10 -16.11 -11.11 10.14
CA LYS A 10 -16.01 -11.95 8.93
C LYS A 10 -15.79 -11.15 7.63
N VAL A 11 -16.38 -9.96 7.56
CA VAL A 11 -16.15 -9.07 6.39
C VAL A 11 -14.74 -8.50 6.44
N VAL A 12 -14.32 -7.99 7.60
CA VAL A 12 -13.00 -7.36 7.80
C VAL A 12 -11.87 -8.38 7.63
N GLN A 13 -12.05 -9.65 8.01
CA GLN A 13 -11.07 -10.73 7.78
C GLN A 13 -10.75 -10.97 6.29
N LYS A 14 -11.66 -10.61 5.39
CA LYS A 14 -11.45 -10.75 3.94
C LYS A 14 -10.63 -9.60 3.35
N ILE A 15 -10.48 -8.51 4.09
CA ILE A 15 -9.73 -7.34 3.64
C ILE A 15 -8.24 -7.69 3.63
N PRO A 16 -7.51 -7.48 2.50
CA PRO A 16 -6.15 -7.97 2.34
C PRO A 16 -5.20 -7.59 3.47
N ILE A 17 -5.29 -6.35 3.98
CA ILE A 17 -4.40 -5.87 5.05
C ILE A 17 -4.62 -6.61 6.38
N PHE A 18 -5.79 -7.22 6.61
CA PHE A 18 -6.12 -7.97 7.84
C PHE A 18 -6.06 -9.48 7.68
N LYS A 19 -5.57 -9.96 6.54
CA LYS A 19 -5.44 -11.40 6.28
C LYS A 19 -4.59 -12.09 7.36
N GLY A 20 -5.09 -13.22 7.89
CA GLY A 20 -4.38 -14.00 8.90
C GLY A 20 -4.45 -13.45 10.33
N LEU A 21 -5.18 -12.34 10.55
CA LEU A 21 -5.52 -11.91 11.89
C LEU A 21 -6.61 -12.81 12.46
N ASP A 22 -6.47 -13.15 13.75
CA ASP A 22 -7.52 -13.86 14.47
C ASP A 22 -8.67 -12.93 14.87
N GLN A 23 -9.71 -13.51 15.47
CA GLN A 23 -10.91 -12.78 15.81
C GLN A 23 -10.67 -11.69 16.86
N ASP A 24 -9.82 -11.95 17.86
CA ASP A 24 -9.54 -10.99 18.94
C ASP A 24 -8.67 -9.85 18.45
N GLU A 25 -7.70 -10.14 17.57
CA GLU A 25 -6.88 -9.13 16.88
C GLU A 25 -7.74 -8.18 16.04
N ILE A 26 -8.70 -8.72 15.27
CA ILE A 26 -9.64 -7.90 14.49
C ILE A 26 -10.55 -7.07 15.37
N VAL A 27 -11.07 -7.65 16.46
CA VAL A 27 -11.89 -6.89 17.41
C VAL A 27 -11.09 -5.75 18.05
N ALA A 28 -9.82 -5.96 18.34
CA ALA A 28 -8.94 -4.90 18.84
C ALA A 28 -8.82 -3.72 17.86
N ILE A 29 -8.63 -4.03 16.57
CA ILE A 29 -8.60 -3.00 15.50
C ILE A 29 -9.96 -2.32 15.35
N LEU A 30 -11.05 -3.08 15.28
CA LEU A 30 -12.40 -2.50 15.11
C LEU A 30 -12.80 -1.54 16.22
N LYS A 31 -12.25 -1.70 17.43
CA LYS A 31 -12.52 -0.79 18.57
C LYS A 31 -11.93 0.60 18.36
N ILE A 32 -10.88 0.74 17.55
CA ILE A 32 -10.22 2.02 17.25
C ILE A 32 -10.68 2.60 15.90
N CYS A 33 -11.54 1.89 15.16
CA CYS A 33 -12.08 2.35 13.90
C CYS A 33 -13.27 3.29 14.09
N THR A 34 -13.34 4.31 13.23
CA THR A 34 -14.51 5.19 13.12
C THR A 34 -15.20 4.95 11.78
N SER A 35 -16.50 4.72 11.78
CA SER A 35 -17.28 4.59 10.53
C SER A 35 -17.54 5.97 9.93
N VAL A 36 -17.28 6.11 8.63
CA VAL A 36 -17.44 7.37 7.89
C VAL A 36 -18.29 7.12 6.65
N PRO A 37 -19.47 7.73 6.55
CA PRO A 37 -20.21 7.83 5.30
C PRO A 37 -19.53 8.87 4.39
N MET A 38 -19.57 8.62 3.09
CA MET A 38 -19.00 9.48 2.06
C MET A 38 -20.01 9.63 0.94
N SER A 39 -20.32 10.86 0.57
CA SER A 39 -21.25 11.14 -0.52
C SER A 39 -20.56 11.06 -1.87
N GLU A 40 -21.32 10.78 -2.93
CA GLU A 40 -20.82 10.86 -4.31
C GLU A 40 -20.12 12.19 -4.57
N GLY A 41 -18.95 12.15 -5.24
CA GLY A 41 -18.12 13.31 -5.55
C GLY A 41 -17.33 13.89 -4.38
N GLN A 42 -17.54 13.41 -3.15
CA GLN A 42 -16.81 13.90 -1.99
C GLN A 42 -15.32 13.58 -2.09
N THR A 43 -14.46 14.61 -1.91
CA THR A 43 -13.02 14.41 -1.74
C THR A 43 -12.73 13.91 -0.33
N ILE A 44 -12.05 12.77 -0.25
CA ILE A 44 -11.68 12.11 1.00
C ILE A 44 -10.27 12.50 1.42
N TYR A 45 -9.33 12.46 0.48
CA TYR A 45 -7.94 12.85 0.67
C TYR A 45 -7.48 13.77 -0.45
N VAL A 46 -6.64 14.74 -0.10
CA VAL A 46 -6.00 15.65 -1.04
C VAL A 46 -4.51 15.31 -1.13
N LYS A 47 -3.96 15.27 -2.34
CA LYS A 47 -2.52 15.04 -2.55
C LYS A 47 -1.68 16.09 -1.81
N GLY A 48 -0.60 15.63 -1.17
CA GLY A 48 0.32 16.49 -0.42
C GLY A 48 -0.08 16.76 1.03
N GLU A 49 -1.32 16.50 1.43
CA GLU A 49 -1.74 16.61 2.84
C GLU A 49 -1.04 15.59 3.75
N GLN A 50 -0.98 15.93 5.03
CA GLN A 50 -0.45 15.04 6.07
C GLN A 50 -1.26 13.74 6.11
N SER A 51 -0.56 12.61 6.23
CA SER A 51 -1.18 11.29 6.23
C SER A 51 -1.19 10.68 7.64
N ASP A 52 -2.24 11.00 8.41
CA ASP A 52 -2.39 10.59 9.82
C ASP A 52 -3.42 9.48 10.03
N ASP A 53 -4.04 9.00 8.97
CA ASP A 53 -5.00 7.91 8.99
C ASP A 53 -5.00 7.10 7.70
N MET A 54 -5.69 5.97 7.72
CA MET A 54 -6.05 5.18 6.54
C MET A 54 -7.54 4.90 6.53
N LEU A 55 -8.09 4.78 5.33
CA LEU A 55 -9.47 4.40 5.09
C LEU A 55 -9.53 2.99 4.51
N ILE A 56 -10.46 2.19 5.00
CA ILE A 56 -10.84 0.90 4.45
C ILE A 56 -12.27 1.01 3.95
N LEU A 57 -12.47 0.74 2.67
CA LEU A 57 -13.77 0.83 2.04
C LEU A 57 -14.60 -0.42 2.34
N LEU A 58 -15.76 -0.26 2.97
CA LEU A 58 -16.68 -1.35 3.27
C LEU A 58 -17.76 -1.52 2.20
N LYS A 59 -18.19 -0.40 1.60
CA LYS A 59 -19.22 -0.37 0.55
C LYS A 59 -18.98 0.82 -0.35
N GLY A 60 -19.29 0.68 -1.63
CA GLY A 60 -19.14 1.74 -2.65
C GLY A 60 -17.83 1.62 -3.43
N GLU A 61 -17.46 2.71 -4.08
CA GLU A 61 -16.27 2.81 -4.92
C GLU A 61 -15.56 4.14 -4.71
N LEU A 62 -14.23 4.13 -4.63
CA LEU A 62 -13.40 5.33 -4.60
C LEU A 62 -12.53 5.41 -5.86
N THR A 63 -12.30 6.62 -6.33
CA THR A 63 -11.42 6.91 -7.47
C THR A 63 -10.15 7.59 -6.98
N VAL A 64 -9.00 7.08 -7.44
CA VAL A 64 -7.68 7.72 -7.29
C VAL A 64 -7.50 8.66 -8.47
N ILE A 65 -7.27 9.94 -8.18
CA ILE A 65 -7.14 11.00 -9.17
C ILE A 65 -5.71 11.51 -9.19
N GLY A 66 -5.12 11.58 -10.38
CA GLY A 66 -3.80 12.13 -10.63
C GLY A 66 -3.75 13.66 -10.67
N ASP A 67 -2.60 14.20 -11.01
CA ASP A 67 -2.35 15.65 -10.98
C ASP A 67 -3.08 16.42 -12.07
N SER A 68 -3.20 15.85 -13.26
CA SER A 68 -3.95 16.43 -14.39
C SER A 68 -5.47 16.14 -14.32
N GLY A 69 -5.93 15.49 -13.23
CA GLY A 69 -7.33 15.15 -13.04
C GLY A 69 -7.73 13.79 -13.64
N GLU A 70 -6.78 13.05 -14.20
CA GLU A 70 -6.97 11.73 -14.78
C GLU A 70 -7.27 10.68 -13.69
N LYS A 71 -8.08 9.69 -14.05
CA LYS A 71 -8.37 8.54 -13.19
C LYS A 71 -7.22 7.55 -13.26
N LEU A 72 -6.47 7.43 -12.16
CA LEU A 72 -5.32 6.51 -12.06
C LEU A 72 -5.74 5.09 -11.68
N ALA A 73 -6.68 4.97 -10.74
CA ALA A 73 -7.13 3.67 -10.24
C ALA A 73 -8.51 3.76 -9.61
N VAL A 74 -9.11 2.60 -9.40
CA VAL A 74 -10.37 2.40 -8.68
C VAL A 74 -10.12 1.54 -7.46
N ILE A 75 -10.69 1.95 -6.33
CA ILE A 75 -10.67 1.18 -5.10
C ILE A 75 -12.08 0.64 -4.86
N GLN A 76 -12.20 -0.68 -4.94
CA GLN A 76 -13.44 -1.40 -4.69
C GLN A 76 -13.62 -1.72 -3.20
N SER A 77 -14.85 -2.11 -2.83
CA SER A 77 -15.15 -2.61 -1.48
C SER A 77 -14.17 -3.69 -1.03
N GLY A 78 -13.63 -3.55 0.17
CA GLY A 78 -12.53 -4.36 0.71
C GLY A 78 -11.14 -3.81 0.42
N GLY A 79 -11.01 -2.78 -0.40
CA GLY A 79 -9.74 -2.07 -0.61
C GLY A 79 -9.42 -1.07 0.50
N SER A 80 -8.19 -0.58 0.50
CA SER A 80 -7.71 0.43 1.45
C SER A 80 -6.93 1.54 0.75
N VAL A 81 -6.92 2.73 1.35
CA VAL A 81 -6.14 3.89 0.91
C VAL A 81 -5.53 4.61 2.12
N GLY A 82 -4.37 5.23 1.91
CA GLY A 82 -3.67 5.98 2.95
C GLY A 82 -2.71 5.15 3.81
N GLU A 83 -2.59 3.84 3.56
CA GLU A 83 -1.69 2.94 4.27
C GLU A 83 -0.22 3.35 4.13
N MET A 84 0.18 3.89 2.96
CA MET A 84 1.57 4.31 2.73
C MET A 84 2.01 5.37 3.74
N GLY A 85 1.25 6.45 3.88
CA GLY A 85 1.58 7.52 4.81
C GLY A 85 1.51 7.10 6.28
N LEU A 86 0.59 6.19 6.60
CA LEU A 86 0.42 5.67 7.95
C LEU A 86 1.71 5.01 8.49
N PHE A 87 2.39 4.23 7.66
CA PHE A 87 3.59 3.50 8.06
C PHE A 87 4.90 4.24 7.73
N THR A 88 4.95 5.03 6.66
CA THR A 88 6.17 5.72 6.20
C THR A 88 6.27 7.17 6.67
N GLY A 89 5.17 7.78 7.14
CA GLY A 89 5.11 9.21 7.48
C GLY A 89 5.09 10.14 6.27
N ARG A 90 4.97 9.61 5.05
CA ARG A 90 4.84 10.42 3.82
C ARG A 90 3.47 11.09 3.75
N THR A 91 3.39 12.20 3.03
CA THR A 91 2.12 12.86 2.69
C THR A 91 1.28 12.01 1.75
N ARG A 92 0.02 12.39 1.55
CA ARG A 92 -0.88 11.74 0.59
C ARG A 92 -0.29 11.78 -0.82
N SER A 93 -0.19 10.62 -1.47
CA SER A 93 0.40 10.49 -2.81
C SER A 93 -0.55 10.87 -3.95
N ALA A 94 -1.87 10.86 -3.70
CA ALA A 94 -2.89 11.17 -4.69
C ALA A 94 -4.13 11.77 -4.03
N ARG A 95 -5.01 12.36 -4.85
CA ARG A 95 -6.35 12.74 -4.44
C ARG A 95 -7.29 11.53 -4.51
N ILE A 96 -8.13 11.35 -3.48
CA ILE A 96 -9.14 10.29 -3.43
C ILE A 96 -10.52 10.92 -3.38
N THR A 97 -11.41 10.49 -4.27
CA THR A 97 -12.81 10.93 -4.30
C THR A 97 -13.74 9.73 -4.23
N SER A 98 -14.92 9.93 -3.64
CA SER A 98 -15.98 8.92 -3.68
C SER A 98 -16.66 8.95 -5.05
N HIS A 99 -16.73 7.80 -5.73
CA HIS A 99 -17.40 7.69 -7.03
C HIS A 99 -18.91 7.59 -6.90
N GLU A 100 -19.37 7.06 -5.78
CA GLU A 100 -20.78 6.90 -5.42
C GLU A 100 -20.94 7.02 -3.90
N ASP A 101 -22.17 7.02 -3.39
CA ASP A 101 -22.42 6.98 -1.95
C ASP A 101 -21.77 5.75 -1.32
N SER A 102 -20.80 5.98 -0.48
CA SER A 102 -19.89 4.98 0.04
C SER A 102 -19.85 4.96 1.57
N VAL A 103 -19.38 3.87 2.13
CA VAL A 103 -19.15 3.73 3.58
C VAL A 103 -17.79 3.10 3.81
N GLY A 104 -16.99 3.72 4.65
CA GLY A 104 -15.69 3.20 5.07
C GLY A 104 -15.51 3.19 6.58
N ILE A 105 -14.39 2.66 7.02
CA ILE A 105 -13.86 2.81 8.36
C ILE A 105 -12.48 3.47 8.29
N VAL A 106 -12.28 4.45 9.15
CA VAL A 106 -11.01 5.17 9.29
C VAL A 106 -10.29 4.68 10.52
N ILE A 107 -8.98 4.48 10.39
CA ILE A 107 -8.07 4.10 11.46
C ILE A 107 -7.02 5.20 11.57
N LYS A 108 -6.94 5.85 12.73
CA LYS A 108 -5.89 6.84 13.00
C LYS A 108 -4.55 6.14 13.28
N LYS A 109 -3.48 6.75 12.79
CA LYS A 109 -2.10 6.26 12.96
C LYS A 109 -1.74 6.07 14.43
N THR A 110 -2.04 7.06 15.27
CA THR A 110 -1.76 7.03 16.71
C THR A 110 -2.38 5.82 17.39
N ASP A 111 -3.66 5.59 17.11
CA ASP A 111 -4.45 4.54 17.77
C ASP A 111 -4.00 3.14 17.30
N LEU A 112 -3.72 3.01 15.98
CA LEU A 112 -3.20 1.76 15.43
C LEU A 112 -1.83 1.41 16.01
N ILE A 113 -0.90 2.36 16.04
CA ILE A 113 0.45 2.13 16.59
C ILE A 113 0.39 1.76 18.07
N GLU A 114 -0.51 2.37 18.86
CA GLU A 114 -0.69 2.02 20.26
C GLU A 114 -1.15 0.56 20.43
N VAL A 115 -2.12 0.12 19.64
CA VAL A 115 -2.58 -1.29 19.64
C VAL A 115 -1.45 -2.23 19.21
N LEU A 116 -0.73 -1.91 18.13
CA LEU A 116 0.32 -2.75 17.58
C LEU A 116 1.53 -2.90 18.51
N ARG A 117 1.90 -1.85 19.25
CA ARG A 117 2.99 -1.93 20.26
C ARG A 117 2.73 -2.96 21.35
N ARG A 118 1.47 -3.24 21.65
CA ARG A 118 1.07 -4.24 22.66
C ARG A 118 0.94 -5.66 22.10
N HIS A 119 0.97 -5.83 20.75
CA HIS A 119 0.69 -7.08 20.05
C HIS A 119 1.67 -7.30 18.89
N THR A 120 2.95 -7.59 19.22
CA THR A 120 4.00 -7.80 18.21
C THR A 120 3.63 -8.82 17.12
N PRO A 121 3.01 -9.99 17.43
CA PRO A 121 2.61 -10.93 16.38
C PRO A 121 1.61 -10.34 15.39
N MET A 122 0.63 -9.56 15.87
CA MET A 122 -0.33 -8.85 15.03
C MET A 122 0.36 -7.79 14.16
N TYR A 123 1.33 -7.06 14.73
CA TYR A 123 2.11 -6.08 13.98
C TYR A 123 2.86 -6.73 12.82
N MET A 124 3.53 -7.85 13.05
CA MET A 124 4.23 -8.60 12.00
C MET A 124 3.31 -9.10 10.90
N LYS A 125 2.11 -9.57 11.24
CA LYS A 125 1.09 -9.98 10.26
C LYS A 125 0.66 -8.80 9.39
N LEU A 126 0.36 -7.65 10.00
CA LEU A 126 -0.04 -6.43 9.27
C LEU A 126 1.07 -5.91 8.35
N LEU A 127 2.32 -5.86 8.82
CA LEU A 127 3.45 -5.44 7.97
C LEU A 127 3.62 -6.37 6.77
N ARG A 128 3.57 -7.68 6.96
CA ARG A 128 3.66 -8.65 5.86
C ARG A 128 2.52 -8.46 4.85
N ASN A 129 1.30 -8.27 5.34
CA ASN A 129 0.15 -8.03 4.46
C ASN A 129 0.30 -6.71 3.70
N LEU A 130 0.82 -5.66 4.34
CA LEU A 130 1.10 -4.38 3.71
C LEU A 130 2.15 -4.52 2.60
N VAL A 131 3.26 -5.23 2.88
CA VAL A 131 4.29 -5.49 1.86
C VAL A 131 3.69 -6.23 0.67
N THR A 132 2.89 -7.28 0.92
CA THR A 132 2.20 -8.02 -0.15
C THR A 132 1.27 -7.12 -0.97
N LEU A 133 0.47 -6.27 -0.30
CA LEU A 133 -0.43 -5.33 -0.95
C LEU A 133 0.32 -4.34 -1.85
N LEU A 134 1.41 -3.75 -1.34
CA LEU A 134 2.22 -2.79 -2.10
C LEU A 134 2.98 -3.46 -3.25
N SER A 135 3.48 -4.68 -3.06
CA SER A 135 4.11 -5.47 -4.13
C SER A 135 3.13 -5.77 -5.27
N ASN A 136 1.91 -6.17 -4.96
CA ASN A 136 0.89 -6.41 -5.98
C ASN A 136 0.57 -5.13 -6.77
N ARG A 137 0.39 -4.01 -6.08
CA ARG A 137 0.15 -2.70 -6.73
C ARG A 137 1.31 -2.28 -7.62
N LEU A 138 2.54 -2.54 -7.21
CA LEU A 138 3.73 -2.24 -8.02
C LEU A 138 3.74 -3.07 -9.32
N VAL A 139 3.46 -4.38 -9.22
CA VAL A 139 3.35 -5.27 -10.40
C VAL A 139 2.24 -4.81 -11.35
N GLU A 140 1.05 -4.51 -10.81
CA GLU A 140 -0.09 -4.02 -11.60
C GLU A 140 0.25 -2.69 -12.31
N THR A 141 0.92 -1.77 -11.61
CA THR A 141 1.36 -0.49 -12.18
C THR A 141 2.44 -0.70 -13.25
N GLY A 142 3.38 -1.61 -13.03
CA GLY A 142 4.41 -1.98 -14.02
C GLY A 142 3.79 -2.48 -15.32
N ALA A 143 2.85 -3.44 -15.23
CA ALA A 143 2.13 -3.96 -16.39
C ALA A 143 1.36 -2.87 -17.16
N LEU A 144 0.77 -1.91 -16.43
CA LEU A 144 0.09 -0.76 -17.06
C LEU A 144 1.07 0.14 -17.82
N VAL A 145 2.24 0.42 -17.23
CA VAL A 145 3.29 1.22 -17.89
C VAL A 145 3.81 0.54 -19.15
N GLU A 146 4.05 -0.78 -19.11
CA GLU A 146 4.45 -1.56 -20.29
C GLU A 146 3.39 -1.50 -21.39
N SER A 147 2.11 -1.65 -21.04
CA SER A 147 1.02 -1.57 -22.01
C SER A 147 0.90 -0.19 -22.67
N LEU A 148 1.20 0.88 -21.94
CA LEU A 148 1.20 2.24 -22.48
C LEU A 148 2.41 2.49 -23.40
N LYS A 149 3.59 1.96 -23.07
CA LYS A 149 4.76 2.04 -23.94
C LYS A 149 4.53 1.31 -25.26
N GLY A 150 4.04 0.08 -25.24
CA GLY A 150 3.72 -0.66 -26.45
C GLY A 150 2.61 -0.03 -27.31
N ALA A 151 1.82 0.88 -26.76
CA ALA A 151 0.84 1.64 -27.53
C ALA A 151 1.43 2.92 -28.19
N THR A 152 2.60 3.38 -27.73
CA THR A 152 3.29 4.55 -28.28
C THR A 152 4.35 4.19 -29.32
N ASP A 153 4.79 2.91 -29.38
CA ASP A 153 5.84 2.45 -30.30
C ASP A 153 5.31 2.10 -31.71
N VAL A 154 4.18 2.66 -32.16
CA VAL A 154 3.61 2.37 -33.49
C VAL A 154 4.09 3.34 -34.58
N ASP A 155 4.83 4.41 -34.26
CA ASP A 155 5.32 5.38 -35.24
C ASP A 155 6.69 5.96 -34.89
N ASP A 156 7.73 5.15 -34.71
CA ASP A 156 9.11 5.65 -34.84
C ASP A 156 10.03 4.47 -35.22
N ASP A 157 10.13 4.19 -36.54
CA ASP A 157 11.26 3.48 -37.15
C ASP A 157 12.46 4.44 -37.13
N ASP A 158 13.21 4.47 -36.05
CA ASP A 158 14.59 4.96 -36.05
C ASP A 158 15.42 4.08 -35.10
N ASP A 159 16.29 3.30 -35.75
CA ASP A 159 17.34 2.47 -35.19
C ASP A 159 18.26 3.26 -34.25
N ASP A 160 18.26 2.90 -32.95
CA ASP A 160 19.45 2.98 -32.10
C ASP A 160 19.31 1.96 -30.96
N ASP A 161 19.78 0.72 -31.21
CA ASP A 161 19.96 -0.34 -30.25
C ASP A 161 21.01 0.04 -29.19
N GLU A 162 20.62 0.69 -28.09
CA GLU A 162 21.39 0.67 -26.85
C GLU A 162 20.77 -0.32 -25.86
N GLU A 163 21.28 -1.54 -25.93
CA GLU A 163 20.99 -2.63 -25.01
C GLU A 163 21.53 -2.29 -23.60
N TRP A 164 20.65 -1.84 -22.70
CA TRP A 164 21.00 -1.63 -21.29
C TRP A 164 21.10 -2.97 -20.55
N VAL A 165 22.30 -3.54 -20.57
CA VAL A 165 22.63 -4.72 -19.79
C VAL A 165 23.02 -4.29 -18.37
N TRP A 166 22.20 -4.69 -17.37
CA TRP A 166 22.59 -4.62 -15.97
C TRP A 166 23.64 -5.68 -15.69
N VAL A 167 24.92 -5.28 -15.71
CA VAL A 167 26.01 -6.14 -15.23
C VAL A 167 26.09 -5.95 -13.72
N ALA A 168 25.77 -7.01 -12.96
CA ALA A 168 26.13 -7.08 -11.56
C ALA A 168 27.66 -7.02 -11.49
N LYS A 169 28.21 -6.00 -10.84
CA LYS A 169 29.64 -6.02 -10.47
C LYS A 169 29.81 -7.07 -9.41
N GLU A 170 30.49 -8.14 -9.75
CA GLU A 170 31.11 -9.04 -8.80
C GLU A 170 32.28 -8.28 -8.17
N ASP A 171 32.21 -8.03 -6.87
CA ASP A 171 33.33 -7.48 -6.11
C ASP A 171 34.38 -8.59 -5.99
N ASP A 172 35.45 -8.51 -6.79
CA ASP A 172 36.64 -9.31 -6.62
C ASP A 172 37.31 -8.88 -5.32
N GLU A 173 37.17 -9.70 -4.27
CA GLU A 173 38.00 -9.63 -3.05
C GLU A 173 39.41 -10.06 -3.43
N GLU A 174 40.32 -9.11 -3.58
CA GLU A 174 41.76 -9.39 -3.64
C GLU A 174 42.23 -9.73 -2.23
N ASP A 175 42.56 -11.01 -2.01
CA ASP A 175 43.29 -11.50 -0.86
C ASP A 175 44.72 -10.97 -0.91
N ASP A 176 45.02 -9.94 -0.17
CA ASP A 176 46.40 -9.53 0.11
C ASP A 176 47.03 -10.51 1.14
N GLU A 177 47.76 -11.52 0.66
CA GLU A 177 48.68 -12.35 1.46
C GLU A 177 49.90 -11.49 1.82
N ASP A 178 49.92 -11.00 3.05
CA ASP A 178 51.14 -10.43 3.65
C ASP A 178 52.11 -11.54 4.02
N ASP A 179 53.15 -11.74 3.22
CA ASP A 179 54.35 -12.51 3.52
C ASP A 179 55.18 -11.76 4.55
N ASP A 180 55.07 -12.15 5.82
CA ASP A 180 56.05 -11.82 6.86
C ASP A 180 57.30 -12.73 6.73
N ASP A 181 58.30 -12.24 6.01
CA ASP A 181 59.66 -12.82 6.12
C ASP A 181 60.37 -12.26 7.36
N GLU A 182 60.60 -13.17 8.30
CA GLU A 182 61.58 -13.01 9.37
C GLU A 182 63.00 -12.91 8.78
N ASP A 183 63.79 -11.97 9.26
CA ASP A 183 65.24 -12.19 9.44
C ASP A 183 65.88 -11.16 10.40
N ASP A 184 66.60 -11.73 11.46
CA ASP A 184 67.62 -11.21 12.38
C ASP A 184 67.22 -10.26 13.52
#